data_7200f558d4b4281c7507625cdeda5077
#
_entry.id   7200f558d4b4281c7507625cdeda5077
#
_cell.length_a   1.000
_cell.length_b   1.000
_cell.length_c   1.000
_cell.angle_alpha   90.00
_cell.angle_beta   90.00
_cell.angle_gamma   90.00
#
_symmetry.space_group_name_H-M   'P 1'
#
loop_
_entity.id
_entity.type
_entity.pdbx_description
1 polymer ?
#
loop_
_entity_poly.entity_id
_entity_poly.type
_entity_poly.pdbx_seq_one_letter_code
_entity_poly.pdbx_strand_id
1 'polypeptide(L)'
;LYEENDTEFMACELYTPLPLLVHTGSDYLLLTEAMVNGNYCGSSLFVNEETKAYGYRLVGNVAATLPLYTPWRVLMVGSLESIAESVILENLNDKTALTNLSWVKPGRAVWNFGGEDFHSDYLSMSNIKKYIDWAKQQGWEYFTLDKCWEQNGVSLKEVVDYASSKSVGVFVWVNQNSLPSDESAMVSMVQNWKSQGVKGLKVDFWESDDQAMMKKYDSLLKVTAEKQLLLNLHACTKPTGSRRTWPHLLTSEAVLENTVFTTFPDIHNINSAIIRGAIGSTDY
;
A
#
# COMPACT_ATOMS: atom_id res chain seq x y z
N LEU A 1 -2.24 -3.83 10.46
CA LEU A 1 -1.36 -3.17 11.42
C LEU A 1 -1.48 -3.89 12.74
N TYR A 2 -0.44 -4.59 13.13
CA TYR A 2 -0.31 -5.18 14.45
C TYR A 2 0.71 -4.36 15.22
N GLU A 3 0.28 -3.65 16.24
CA GLU A 3 1.16 -3.23 17.31
C GLU A 3 1.27 -4.38 18.33
N GLU A 4 2.46 -4.90 18.52
CA GLU A 4 2.78 -5.95 19.50
C GLU A 4 2.61 -5.51 20.97
N ASN A 5 2.25 -4.27 21.25
CA ASN A 5 2.26 -3.70 22.58
C ASN A 5 0.93 -3.27 23.17
N ASP A 6 -0.20 -3.53 22.51
CA ASP A 6 -1.52 -3.18 23.06
C ASP A 6 -2.21 -4.38 23.71
N THR A 7 -1.55 -4.96 24.71
CA THR A 7 -2.14 -6.00 25.55
C THR A 7 -3.34 -5.52 26.38
N GLU A 8 -3.52 -4.21 26.55
CA GLU A 8 -4.72 -3.65 27.18
C GLU A 8 -5.93 -3.59 26.25
N PHE A 9 -5.72 -3.53 24.92
CA PHE A 9 -6.79 -3.51 23.93
C PHE A 9 -7.40 -4.88 23.65
N MET A 10 -6.70 -5.96 23.97
CA MET A 10 -7.15 -7.34 23.73
C MET A 10 -8.16 -7.85 24.76
N ALA A 11 -8.44 -7.10 25.81
CA ALA A 11 -9.23 -7.61 26.93
C ALA A 11 -10.75 -7.37 26.86
N CYS A 12 -11.27 -6.55 25.91
CA CYS A 12 -12.68 -6.13 25.95
C CYS A 12 -13.50 -6.29 24.68
N GLU A 13 -12.91 -6.41 23.49
CA GLU A 13 -13.69 -6.53 22.24
C GLU A 13 -12.90 -7.30 21.17
N LEU A 14 -13.53 -8.30 20.56
CA LEU A 14 -12.97 -9.01 19.40
C LEU A 14 -13.02 -8.08 18.18
N TYR A 15 -11.89 -7.47 17.84
CA TYR A 15 -11.74 -6.70 16.60
C TYR A 15 -11.40 -7.64 15.44
N THR A 16 -12.06 -7.44 14.32
CA THR A 16 -11.74 -8.12 13.07
C THR A 16 -11.33 -7.07 12.04
N PRO A 17 -10.12 -7.15 11.49
CA PRO A 17 -9.73 -6.24 10.42
C PRO A 17 -10.60 -6.46 9.17
N LEU A 18 -10.77 -5.40 8.37
CA LEU A 18 -11.36 -5.51 7.05
C LEU A 18 -10.28 -5.86 6.00
N PRO A 19 -10.61 -6.62 4.96
CA PRO A 19 -11.91 -7.24 4.67
C PRO A 19 -12.17 -8.49 5.53
N LEU A 20 -13.42 -8.80 5.80
CA LEU A 20 -13.85 -10.06 6.40
C LEU A 20 -14.56 -10.90 5.35
N LEU A 21 -13.99 -12.06 5.04
CA LEU A 21 -14.61 -13.06 4.17
C LEU A 21 -15.15 -14.21 5.01
N VAL A 22 -16.44 -14.50 4.86
CA VAL A 22 -17.16 -15.56 5.57
C VAL A 22 -17.75 -16.55 4.58
N HIS A 23 -17.55 -17.85 4.81
CA HIS A 23 -18.21 -18.92 4.07
C HIS A 23 -19.47 -19.36 4.81
N THR A 24 -20.63 -19.32 4.14
CA THR A 24 -21.95 -19.60 4.75
C THR A 24 -22.40 -21.06 4.54
N GLY A 25 -21.57 -21.89 3.92
CA GLY A 25 -21.90 -23.25 3.52
C GLY A 25 -22.26 -23.38 2.03
N SER A 26 -22.95 -22.40 1.46
CA SER A 26 -23.26 -22.35 0.01
C SER A 26 -22.59 -21.20 -0.70
N ASP A 27 -22.51 -20.05 -0.05
CA ASP A 27 -22.04 -18.79 -0.61
C ASP A 27 -20.95 -18.17 0.27
N TYR A 28 -20.36 -17.10 -0.22
CA TYR A 28 -19.41 -16.28 0.52
C TYR A 28 -20.01 -14.89 0.76
N LEU A 29 -19.64 -14.31 1.89
CA LEU A 29 -19.94 -12.93 2.25
C LEU A 29 -18.61 -12.20 2.43
N LEU A 30 -18.39 -11.12 1.70
CA LEU A 30 -17.25 -10.23 1.91
C LEU A 30 -17.75 -8.90 2.44
N LEU A 31 -17.32 -8.54 3.67
CA LEU A 31 -17.53 -7.22 4.25
C LEU A 31 -16.27 -6.40 4.10
N THR A 32 -16.40 -5.19 3.59
CA THR A 32 -15.30 -4.24 3.44
C THR A 32 -15.83 -2.81 3.33
N GLU A 33 -14.96 -1.89 2.96
CA GLU A 33 -15.32 -0.50 2.70
C GLU A 33 -14.65 -0.01 1.41
N ALA A 34 -15.23 1.00 0.78
CA ALA A 34 -14.68 1.65 -0.41
C ALA A 34 -14.64 3.17 -0.24
N MET A 35 -13.76 3.82 -1.01
CA MET A 35 -13.62 5.28 -1.03
C MET A 35 -13.21 5.86 0.35
N VAL A 36 -12.28 5.21 1.05
CA VAL A 36 -11.65 5.78 2.24
C VAL A 36 -10.60 6.79 1.79
N ASN A 37 -10.74 8.02 2.23
CA ASN A 37 -9.86 9.15 1.88
C ASN A 37 -9.79 10.16 3.04
N GLY A 38 -9.08 11.25 2.88
CA GLY A 38 -8.84 12.27 3.91
C GLY A 38 -10.08 13.01 4.43
N ASN A 39 -11.25 12.82 3.83
CA ASN A 39 -12.52 13.31 4.39
C ASN A 39 -13.00 12.46 5.57
N TYR A 40 -12.47 11.25 5.71
CA TYR A 40 -12.85 10.28 6.72
C TYR A 40 -11.64 9.50 7.24
N CYS A 41 -11.88 8.43 7.99
CA CYS A 41 -10.86 7.49 8.45
C CYS A 41 -11.23 6.06 8.07
N GLY A 42 -10.30 5.14 8.18
CA GLY A 42 -10.54 3.72 8.07
C GLY A 42 -11.37 3.18 9.23
N SER A 43 -11.82 1.95 9.10
CA SER A 43 -12.55 1.25 10.15
C SER A 43 -12.18 -0.23 10.23
N SER A 44 -12.44 -0.81 11.41
CA SER A 44 -12.42 -2.23 11.70
C SER A 44 -13.84 -2.72 12.04
N LEU A 45 -14.04 -4.02 12.10
CA LEU A 45 -15.28 -4.61 12.60
C LEU A 45 -15.11 -4.96 14.08
N PHE A 46 -16.21 -4.84 14.82
CA PHE A 46 -16.33 -5.42 16.15
C PHE A 46 -17.56 -6.33 16.20
N VAL A 47 -17.55 -7.30 17.08
CA VAL A 47 -18.69 -8.17 17.35
C VAL A 47 -19.36 -7.72 18.64
N ASN A 48 -20.64 -7.38 18.59
CA ASN A 48 -21.44 -7.18 19.78
C ASN A 48 -21.75 -8.56 20.38
N GLU A 49 -21.22 -8.85 21.56
CA GLU A 49 -21.33 -10.18 22.18
C GLU A 49 -22.78 -10.56 22.57
N GLU A 50 -23.62 -9.60 22.89
CA GLU A 50 -25.00 -9.84 23.26
C GLU A 50 -25.86 -10.15 22.05
N THR A 51 -25.77 -9.33 20.99
CA THR A 51 -26.61 -9.46 19.80
C THR A 51 -25.98 -10.33 18.71
N LYS A 52 -24.68 -10.68 18.83
CA LYS A 52 -23.87 -11.36 17.82
C LYS A 52 -23.82 -10.61 16.47
N ALA A 53 -24.15 -9.32 16.49
CA ALA A 53 -24.11 -8.46 15.31
C ALA A 53 -22.70 -7.87 15.10
N TYR A 54 -22.31 -7.72 13.84
CA TYR A 54 -21.13 -6.96 13.47
C TYR A 54 -21.44 -5.47 13.42
N GLY A 55 -20.56 -4.65 13.98
CA GLY A 55 -20.56 -3.20 13.86
C GLY A 55 -19.24 -2.68 13.27
N TYR A 56 -19.25 -1.45 12.78
CA TYR A 56 -18.06 -0.77 12.34
C TYR A 56 -17.53 0.15 13.45
N ARG A 57 -16.26 0.04 13.77
CA ARG A 57 -15.55 0.96 14.65
C ARG A 57 -14.58 1.80 13.82
N LEU A 58 -14.67 3.10 13.97
CA LEU A 58 -13.74 4.04 13.32
C LEU A 58 -12.39 3.98 14.03
N VAL A 59 -11.30 4.08 13.25
CA VAL A 59 -9.93 4.11 13.80
C VAL A 59 -9.67 5.37 14.62
N GLY A 60 -10.37 6.47 14.31
CA GLY A 60 -10.23 7.71 15.04
C GLY A 60 -11.43 8.65 14.88
N ASN A 61 -11.35 9.82 15.50
CA ASN A 61 -12.35 10.85 15.34
C ASN A 61 -12.31 11.46 13.94
N VAL A 62 -13.49 11.75 13.39
CA VAL A 62 -13.63 12.43 12.10
C VAL A 62 -14.16 13.85 12.35
N ALA A 63 -13.46 14.83 11.81
CA ALA A 63 -13.88 16.23 11.81
C ALA A 63 -14.00 16.72 10.37
N ALA A 64 -15.18 17.18 9.99
CA ALA A 64 -15.47 17.65 8.64
C ALA A 64 -16.50 18.77 8.64
N THR A 65 -16.53 19.54 7.56
CA THR A 65 -17.60 20.50 7.25
C THR A 65 -18.62 19.85 6.32
N LEU A 66 -19.88 20.24 6.46
CA LEU A 66 -20.94 19.76 5.57
C LEU A 66 -20.90 20.46 4.20
N PRO A 67 -21.23 19.75 3.11
CA PRO A 67 -21.68 18.35 3.05
C PRO A 67 -20.52 17.36 3.27
N LEU A 68 -20.78 16.26 4.02
CA LEU A 68 -19.83 15.20 4.28
C LEU A 68 -20.26 13.94 3.56
N TYR A 69 -19.35 13.30 2.84
CA TYR A 69 -19.51 11.97 2.26
C TYR A 69 -18.67 10.98 3.06
N THR A 70 -19.32 9.94 3.58
CA THR A 70 -18.65 8.85 4.28
C THR A 70 -18.18 7.78 3.29
N PRO A 71 -17.18 6.95 3.65
CA PRO A 71 -16.89 5.75 2.88
C PRO A 71 -18.11 4.84 2.72
N TRP A 72 -18.14 4.10 1.64
CA TRP A 72 -19.14 3.06 1.44
C TRP A 72 -18.87 1.87 2.37
N ARG A 73 -19.91 1.35 2.99
CA ARG A 73 -19.87 0.04 3.65
C ARG A 73 -20.34 -0.98 2.63
N VAL A 74 -19.48 -1.93 2.29
CA VAL A 74 -19.70 -2.86 1.18
C VAL A 74 -19.89 -4.26 1.71
N LEU A 75 -21.01 -4.88 1.29
CA LEU A 75 -21.30 -6.30 1.48
C LEU A 75 -21.46 -6.92 0.10
N MET A 76 -20.57 -7.86 -0.24
CA MET A 76 -20.70 -8.70 -1.43
C MET A 76 -21.18 -10.08 -1.01
N VAL A 77 -22.10 -10.66 -1.79
CA VAL A 77 -22.67 -12.01 -1.57
C VAL A 77 -22.61 -12.77 -2.89
N GLY A 78 -22.06 -13.96 -2.86
CA GLY A 78 -21.99 -14.81 -4.05
C GLY A 78 -20.94 -15.90 -3.97
N SER A 79 -20.59 -16.49 -5.12
CA SER A 79 -19.48 -17.43 -5.20
C SER A 79 -18.15 -16.71 -4.94
N LEU A 80 -17.15 -17.46 -4.50
CA LEU A 80 -15.79 -16.91 -4.29
C LEU A 80 -15.24 -16.25 -5.57
N GLU A 81 -15.47 -16.87 -6.71
CA GLU A 81 -15.10 -16.36 -8.03
C GLU A 81 -15.75 -15.00 -8.31
N SER A 82 -17.09 -14.89 -8.12
CA SER A 82 -17.82 -13.64 -8.33
C SER A 82 -17.34 -12.50 -7.43
N ILE A 83 -16.92 -12.82 -6.21
CA ILE A 83 -16.37 -11.84 -5.27
C ILE A 83 -14.96 -11.43 -5.72
N ALA A 84 -14.10 -12.40 -6.08
CA ALA A 84 -12.73 -12.15 -6.48
C ALA A 84 -12.62 -11.34 -7.80
N GLU A 85 -13.57 -11.54 -8.72
CA GLU A 85 -13.62 -10.82 -10.00
C GLU A 85 -14.37 -9.48 -9.93
N SER A 86 -14.93 -9.15 -8.76
CA SER A 86 -15.74 -7.94 -8.60
C SER A 86 -14.87 -6.68 -8.66
N VAL A 87 -15.29 -5.72 -9.45
CA VAL A 87 -14.70 -4.37 -9.55
C VAL A 87 -15.55 -3.32 -8.82
N ILE A 88 -16.40 -3.75 -7.88
CA ILE A 88 -17.32 -2.82 -7.23
C ILE A 88 -16.59 -1.75 -6.39
N LEU A 89 -15.49 -2.13 -5.74
CA LEU A 89 -14.74 -1.17 -4.91
C LEU A 89 -14.18 -0.03 -5.75
N GLU A 90 -13.62 -0.35 -6.92
CA GLU A 90 -13.19 0.66 -7.88
C GLU A 90 -14.38 1.49 -8.37
N ASN A 91 -15.50 0.84 -8.69
CA ASN A 91 -16.68 1.53 -9.21
C ASN A 91 -17.34 2.50 -8.21
N LEU A 92 -17.09 2.31 -6.93
CA LEU A 92 -17.54 3.21 -5.86
C LEU A 92 -16.58 4.39 -5.63
N ASN A 93 -15.46 4.46 -6.33
CA ASN A 93 -14.52 5.58 -6.29
C ASN A 93 -14.71 6.50 -7.52
N ASP A 94 -14.26 7.72 -7.41
CA ASP A 94 -14.25 8.67 -8.50
C ASP A 94 -13.38 8.19 -9.66
N LYS A 95 -13.77 8.53 -10.88
CA LYS A 95 -12.91 8.31 -12.05
C LYS A 95 -11.67 9.20 -11.97
N THR A 96 -10.57 8.69 -12.51
CA THR A 96 -9.35 9.50 -12.59
C THR A 96 -9.58 10.78 -13.40
N ALA A 97 -9.03 11.87 -12.88
CA ALA A 97 -8.93 13.14 -13.59
C ALA A 97 -7.67 13.25 -14.48
N LEU A 98 -6.79 12.25 -14.42
CA LEU A 98 -5.57 12.23 -15.23
C LEU A 98 -5.91 11.97 -16.69
N THR A 99 -5.54 12.91 -17.55
CA THR A 99 -5.79 12.83 -19.01
C THR A 99 -4.74 12.02 -19.77
N ASN A 100 -3.54 11.88 -19.21
CA ASN A 100 -2.45 11.09 -19.77
C ASN A 100 -2.02 10.00 -18.81
N LEU A 101 -2.24 8.76 -19.18
CA LEU A 101 -1.84 7.57 -18.42
C LEU A 101 -0.70 6.78 -19.09
N SER A 102 -0.11 7.27 -20.17
CA SER A 102 0.92 6.55 -20.93
C SER A 102 2.20 6.28 -20.12
N TRP A 103 2.43 7.03 -19.05
CA TRP A 103 3.55 6.87 -18.14
C TRP A 103 3.30 5.86 -17.02
N VAL A 104 2.03 5.49 -16.78
CA VAL A 104 1.66 4.46 -15.79
C VAL A 104 1.94 3.10 -16.41
N LYS A 105 3.06 2.51 -16.01
CA LYS A 105 3.53 1.22 -16.53
C LYS A 105 3.77 0.28 -15.37
N PRO A 106 2.82 -0.62 -15.07
CA PRO A 106 3.06 -1.72 -14.16
C PRO A 106 4.22 -2.60 -14.64
N GLY A 107 4.90 -3.25 -13.72
CA GLY A 107 6.00 -4.12 -14.05
C GLY A 107 6.49 -4.87 -12.82
N ARG A 108 7.49 -5.72 -13.02
CA ARG A 108 8.13 -6.50 -11.96
C ARG A 108 9.35 -5.76 -11.45
N ALA A 109 9.57 -5.83 -10.16
CA ALA A 109 10.73 -5.24 -9.52
C ALA A 109 11.57 -6.29 -8.81
N VAL A 110 12.89 -6.16 -8.88
CA VAL A 110 13.78 -6.77 -7.92
C VAL A 110 13.97 -5.81 -6.76
N TRP A 111 14.00 -6.33 -5.56
CA TRP A 111 14.13 -5.57 -4.34
C TRP A 111 15.36 -6.03 -3.56
N ASN A 112 16.20 -5.11 -3.09
CA ASN A 112 17.43 -5.46 -2.38
C ASN A 112 17.25 -5.52 -0.86
N PHE A 113 16.08 -5.87 -0.38
CA PHE A 113 15.84 -6.11 1.03
C PHE A 113 16.62 -7.33 1.54
N GLY A 114 17.46 -7.12 2.54
CA GLY A 114 18.35 -8.16 3.08
C GLY A 114 17.78 -8.98 4.25
N GLY A 115 16.49 -8.83 4.58
CA GLY A 115 15.91 -9.44 5.78
C GLY A 115 16.41 -8.79 7.07
N GLU A 116 16.31 -9.51 8.20
CA GLU A 116 16.77 -9.03 9.51
C GLU A 116 18.30 -8.90 9.60
N ASP A 117 19.04 -9.66 8.81
CA ASP A 117 20.49 -9.59 8.69
C ASP A 117 20.92 -8.43 7.80
N PHE A 118 20.66 -7.20 8.23
CA PHE A 118 21.10 -5.99 7.54
C PHE A 118 22.62 -5.89 7.52
N HIS A 119 23.27 -6.71 6.71
CA HIS A 119 24.68 -6.54 6.42
C HIS A 119 24.84 -5.30 5.54
N SER A 120 25.70 -4.37 5.93
CA SER A 120 26.00 -3.12 5.22
C SER A 120 26.34 -3.33 3.73
N ASP A 121 26.70 -4.53 3.36
CA ASP A 121 27.13 -4.89 2.01
C ASP A 121 26.01 -4.88 0.96
N TYR A 122 24.75 -5.13 1.34
CA TYR A 122 23.66 -5.16 0.35
C TYR A 122 23.37 -3.76 -0.25
N LEU A 123 23.71 -2.69 0.49
CA LEU A 123 23.63 -1.29 0.03
C LEU A 123 24.92 -0.78 -0.61
N SER A 124 25.94 -1.61 -0.79
CA SER A 124 27.09 -1.18 -1.56
C SER A 124 26.73 -0.97 -3.04
N MET A 125 27.31 0.04 -3.68
CA MET A 125 27.09 0.26 -5.13
C MET A 125 27.41 -0.97 -5.96
N SER A 126 28.37 -1.81 -5.54
CA SER A 126 28.72 -3.07 -6.21
C SER A 126 27.53 -4.03 -6.18
N ASN A 127 26.87 -4.19 -5.03
CA ASN A 127 25.74 -5.11 -4.92
C ASN A 127 24.47 -4.52 -5.57
N ILE A 128 24.21 -3.22 -5.41
CA ILE A 128 23.10 -2.55 -6.10
C ILE A 128 23.19 -2.78 -7.62
N LYS A 129 24.39 -2.65 -8.21
CA LYS A 129 24.60 -2.92 -9.64
C LYS A 129 24.29 -4.37 -10.02
N LYS A 130 24.60 -5.34 -9.15
CA LYS A 130 24.24 -6.76 -9.39
C LYS A 130 22.71 -6.98 -9.42
N TYR A 131 21.96 -6.35 -8.50
CA TYR A 131 20.49 -6.43 -8.52
C TYR A 131 19.92 -5.81 -9.79
N ILE A 132 20.43 -4.66 -10.22
CA ILE A 132 19.99 -4.01 -11.47
C ILE A 132 20.33 -4.88 -12.69
N ASP A 133 21.54 -5.45 -12.74
CA ASP A 133 21.94 -6.36 -13.82
C ASP A 133 21.07 -7.62 -13.85
N TRP A 134 20.70 -8.13 -12.67
CA TRP A 134 19.81 -9.29 -12.59
C TRP A 134 18.39 -8.93 -13.05
N ALA A 135 17.84 -7.77 -12.65
CA ALA A 135 16.57 -7.29 -13.19
C ALA A 135 16.59 -7.25 -14.72
N LYS A 136 17.66 -6.68 -15.30
CA LYS A 136 17.85 -6.63 -16.74
C LYS A 136 17.90 -8.01 -17.37
N GLN A 137 18.63 -8.96 -16.76
CA GLN A 137 18.75 -10.33 -17.25
C GLN A 137 17.42 -11.06 -17.26
N GLN A 138 16.57 -10.83 -16.23
CA GLN A 138 15.24 -11.42 -16.12
C GLN A 138 14.19 -10.69 -17.01
N GLY A 139 14.54 -9.59 -17.63
CA GLY A 139 13.61 -8.74 -18.37
C GLY A 139 12.59 -8.05 -17.45
N TRP A 140 12.97 -7.75 -16.21
CA TRP A 140 12.14 -7.03 -15.27
C TRP A 140 12.33 -5.52 -15.42
N GLU A 141 11.25 -4.79 -15.19
CA GLU A 141 11.13 -3.39 -15.52
C GLU A 141 11.78 -2.48 -14.47
N TYR A 142 11.85 -2.93 -13.18
CA TYR A 142 12.22 -2.09 -12.07
C TYR A 142 13.21 -2.74 -11.11
N PHE A 143 13.88 -1.86 -10.38
CA PHE A 143 14.66 -2.15 -9.18
C PHE A 143 14.16 -1.25 -8.04
N THR A 144 13.90 -1.82 -6.86
CA THR A 144 13.53 -1.07 -5.66
C THR A 144 14.75 -0.95 -4.76
N LEU A 145 15.23 0.29 -4.59
CA LEU A 145 16.31 0.64 -3.66
C LEU A 145 15.72 0.77 -2.25
N ASP A 146 16.13 -0.14 -1.36
CA ASP A 146 15.59 -0.26 -0.01
C ASP A 146 16.10 0.81 0.96
N LYS A 147 15.52 0.83 2.17
CA LYS A 147 15.84 1.75 3.28
C LYS A 147 17.34 1.86 3.54
N CYS A 148 17.74 2.93 4.23
CA CYS A 148 19.12 3.19 4.66
C CYS A 148 20.13 3.52 3.56
N TRP A 149 19.72 3.63 2.29
CA TRP A 149 20.65 3.96 1.21
C TRP A 149 21.34 5.33 1.43
N GLU A 150 20.62 6.33 1.94
CA GLU A 150 21.17 7.66 2.26
C GLU A 150 22.25 7.59 3.35
N GLN A 151 22.00 6.77 4.39
CA GLN A 151 22.91 6.63 5.53
C GLN A 151 24.21 5.89 5.16
N ASN A 152 24.16 5.05 4.12
CA ASN A 152 25.32 4.30 3.63
C ASN A 152 26.09 5.03 2.52
N GLY A 153 25.80 6.32 2.31
CA GLY A 153 26.52 7.14 1.34
C GLY A 153 26.29 6.74 -0.12
N VAL A 154 25.20 6.03 -0.40
CA VAL A 154 24.82 5.65 -1.76
C VAL A 154 24.30 6.87 -2.51
N SER A 155 24.88 7.14 -3.67
CA SER A 155 24.41 8.20 -4.56
C SER A 155 23.20 7.74 -5.35
N LEU A 156 22.00 8.28 -5.04
CA LEU A 156 20.79 7.98 -5.81
C LEU A 156 20.98 8.27 -7.30
N LYS A 157 21.65 9.38 -7.63
CA LYS A 157 21.94 9.74 -9.03
C LYS A 157 22.76 8.66 -9.73
N GLU A 158 23.79 8.11 -9.08
CA GLU A 158 24.60 7.03 -9.66
C GLU A 158 23.78 5.75 -9.85
N VAL A 159 22.92 5.40 -8.89
CA VAL A 159 22.01 4.24 -9.00
C VAL A 159 21.07 4.41 -10.19
N VAL A 160 20.42 5.58 -10.30
CA VAL A 160 19.47 5.86 -11.37
C VAL A 160 20.14 5.88 -12.74
N ASP A 161 21.32 6.49 -12.86
CA ASP A 161 22.08 6.52 -14.12
C ASP A 161 22.48 5.12 -14.57
N TYR A 162 22.97 4.30 -13.63
CA TYR A 162 23.31 2.91 -13.93
C TYR A 162 22.08 2.09 -14.36
N ALA A 163 20.99 2.16 -13.62
CA ALA A 163 19.76 1.46 -13.94
C ALA A 163 19.18 1.90 -15.31
N SER A 164 19.22 3.21 -15.59
CA SER A 164 18.78 3.76 -16.88
C SER A 164 19.62 3.25 -18.04
N SER A 165 20.94 3.07 -17.86
CA SER A 165 21.81 2.47 -18.88
C SER A 165 21.45 1.02 -19.21
N LYS A 166 20.75 0.34 -18.30
CA LYS A 166 20.24 -1.03 -18.46
C LYS A 166 18.77 -1.07 -18.88
N SER A 167 18.11 0.08 -19.04
CA SER A 167 16.66 0.20 -19.27
C SER A 167 15.82 -0.32 -18.09
N VAL A 168 16.33 -0.21 -16.86
CA VAL A 168 15.64 -0.56 -15.62
C VAL A 168 15.25 0.74 -14.90
N GLY A 169 13.99 0.85 -14.48
CA GLY A 169 13.52 1.97 -13.67
C GLY A 169 13.85 1.78 -12.19
N VAL A 170 13.97 2.87 -11.45
CA VAL A 170 14.26 2.81 -10.00
C VAL A 170 13.07 3.27 -9.20
N PHE A 171 12.65 2.44 -8.25
CA PHE A 171 11.81 2.82 -7.10
C PHE A 171 12.71 3.11 -5.91
N VAL A 172 12.31 4.08 -5.09
CA VAL A 172 13.02 4.44 -3.86
C VAL A 172 12.13 4.16 -2.68
N TRP A 173 12.66 3.45 -1.70
CA TRP A 173 11.99 3.25 -0.42
C TRP A 173 11.99 4.54 0.40
N VAL A 174 10.86 4.85 1.01
CA VAL A 174 10.64 6.06 1.80
C VAL A 174 9.83 5.69 3.04
N ASN A 175 10.30 6.06 4.23
CA ASN A 175 9.47 6.00 5.43
C ASN A 175 8.43 7.12 5.38
N GLN A 176 7.15 6.82 5.62
CA GLN A 176 6.10 7.83 5.59
C GLN A 176 6.33 8.95 6.62
N ASN A 177 7.03 8.67 7.73
CA ASN A 177 7.39 9.69 8.73
C ASN A 177 8.34 10.79 8.18
N SER A 178 9.10 10.48 7.12
CA SER A 178 9.95 11.47 6.45
C SER A 178 9.20 12.32 5.44
N LEU A 179 7.98 11.95 5.07
CA LEU A 179 7.16 12.76 4.16
C LEU A 179 6.61 14.00 4.88
N PRO A 180 6.75 15.20 4.30
CA PRO A 180 6.17 16.40 4.86
C PRO A 180 4.64 16.35 4.94
N SER A 181 4.06 16.96 5.98
CA SER A 181 2.61 17.20 6.05
C SER A 181 2.19 18.41 5.24
N ASP A 182 3.08 19.34 4.98
CA ASP A 182 2.87 20.50 4.11
C ASP A 182 2.95 20.11 2.64
N GLU A 183 1.92 20.45 1.85
CA GLU A 183 1.82 20.08 0.45
C GLU A 183 2.95 20.69 -0.40
N SER A 184 3.39 21.92 -0.13
CA SER A 184 4.44 22.56 -0.91
C SER A 184 5.82 21.90 -0.69
N ALA A 185 6.09 21.49 0.54
CA ALA A 185 7.27 20.72 0.89
C ALA A 185 7.21 19.32 0.27
N MET A 186 6.04 18.67 0.27
CA MET A 186 5.82 17.38 -0.41
C MET A 186 6.10 17.50 -1.92
N VAL A 187 5.58 18.53 -2.57
CA VAL A 187 5.83 18.82 -3.99
C VAL A 187 7.33 18.96 -4.25
N SER A 188 8.04 19.72 -3.40
CA SER A 188 9.48 19.95 -3.55
C SER A 188 10.28 18.66 -3.41
N MET A 189 9.94 17.82 -2.43
CA MET A 189 10.59 16.54 -2.18
C MET A 189 10.37 15.55 -3.35
N VAL A 190 9.12 15.39 -3.77
CA VAL A 190 8.78 14.51 -4.91
C VAL A 190 9.41 15.02 -6.20
N GLN A 191 9.45 16.34 -6.43
CA GLN A 191 10.11 16.93 -7.58
C GLN A 191 11.62 16.66 -7.57
N ASN A 192 12.27 16.67 -6.41
CA ASN A 192 13.69 16.34 -6.29
C ASN A 192 13.96 14.89 -6.74
N TRP A 193 13.20 13.91 -6.28
CA TRP A 193 13.33 12.53 -6.74
C TRP A 193 13.06 12.40 -8.24
N LYS A 194 12.01 13.05 -8.73
CA LYS A 194 11.69 13.05 -10.18
C LYS A 194 12.84 13.60 -11.02
N SER A 195 13.46 14.70 -10.58
CA SER A 195 14.56 15.33 -11.31
C SER A 195 15.83 14.45 -11.38
N GLN A 196 16.00 13.55 -10.41
CA GLN A 196 17.05 12.55 -10.41
C GLN A 196 16.75 11.34 -11.32
N GLY A 197 15.53 11.24 -11.86
CA GLY A 197 15.12 10.17 -12.79
C GLY A 197 14.42 8.98 -12.13
N VAL A 198 14.05 9.07 -10.84
CA VAL A 198 13.24 8.06 -10.13
C VAL A 198 11.93 7.83 -10.87
N LYS A 199 11.48 6.58 -10.92
CA LYS A 199 10.24 6.15 -11.60
C LYS A 199 9.09 5.94 -10.63
N GLY A 200 9.37 5.58 -9.39
CA GLY A 200 8.33 5.36 -8.39
C GLY A 200 8.87 5.38 -6.97
N LEU A 201 7.96 5.36 -6.02
CA LEU A 201 8.25 5.33 -4.60
C LEU A 201 7.62 4.09 -3.98
N LYS A 202 8.38 3.40 -3.11
CA LYS A 202 7.86 2.44 -2.14
C LYS A 202 7.76 3.17 -0.81
N VAL A 203 6.54 3.50 -0.40
CA VAL A 203 6.30 4.28 0.83
C VAL A 203 5.76 3.37 1.91
N ASP A 204 6.46 3.31 3.04
CA ASP A 204 6.32 2.29 4.05
C ASP A 204 6.01 2.87 5.44
N PHE A 205 5.52 2.01 6.37
CA PHE A 205 5.24 2.31 7.78
C PHE A 205 4.19 3.38 8.02
N TRP A 206 3.00 3.21 7.43
CA TRP A 206 1.89 4.16 7.61
C TRP A 206 1.20 4.05 8.98
N GLU A 207 1.23 2.89 9.60
CA GLU A 207 0.85 2.61 11.00
C GLU A 207 -0.55 3.06 11.44
N SER A 208 -1.24 3.89 10.66
CA SER A 208 -2.60 4.38 10.95
C SER A 208 -3.38 4.62 9.68
N ASP A 209 -4.70 4.52 9.78
CA ASP A 209 -5.66 5.00 8.79
C ASP A 209 -6.69 5.96 9.43
N ASP A 210 -6.24 6.73 10.44
CA ASP A 210 -6.98 7.87 10.95
C ASP A 210 -7.12 8.98 9.91
N GLN A 211 -7.98 9.97 10.18
CA GLN A 211 -8.26 11.03 9.20
C GLN A 211 -7.02 11.86 8.83
N ALA A 212 -6.11 12.09 9.76
CA ALA A 212 -4.90 12.87 9.49
C ALA A 212 -3.97 12.11 8.55
N MET A 213 -3.80 10.81 8.80
CA MET A 213 -3.01 9.93 7.93
C MET A 213 -3.66 9.79 6.56
N MET A 214 -4.99 9.63 6.48
CA MET A 214 -5.69 9.55 5.19
C MET A 214 -5.54 10.84 4.36
N LYS A 215 -5.49 12.04 4.99
CA LYS A 215 -5.15 13.29 4.29
C LYS A 215 -3.73 13.27 3.73
N LYS A 216 -2.80 12.65 4.43
CA LYS A 216 -1.41 12.49 3.96
C LYS A 216 -1.32 11.55 2.76
N TYR A 217 -2.11 10.44 2.77
CA TYR A 217 -2.29 9.59 1.58
C TYR A 217 -2.79 10.39 0.39
N ASP A 218 -3.86 11.17 0.55
CA ASP A 218 -4.44 11.98 -0.54
C ASP A 218 -3.41 12.96 -1.11
N SER A 219 -2.66 13.63 -0.24
CA SER A 219 -1.60 14.56 -0.66
C SER A 219 -0.51 13.85 -1.46
N LEU A 220 -0.03 12.70 -0.98
CA LEU A 220 0.98 11.91 -1.68
C LEU A 220 0.47 11.43 -3.05
N LEU A 221 -0.74 10.86 -3.09
CA LEU A 221 -1.36 10.38 -4.33
C LEU A 221 -1.48 11.49 -5.37
N LYS A 222 -1.96 12.67 -4.95
CA LYS A 222 -2.08 13.84 -5.83
C LYS A 222 -0.72 14.29 -6.36
N VAL A 223 0.23 14.53 -5.47
CA VAL A 223 1.54 15.08 -5.84
C VAL A 223 2.32 14.10 -6.72
N THR A 224 2.30 12.80 -6.41
CA THR A 224 2.98 11.80 -7.23
C THR A 224 2.34 11.64 -8.61
N ALA A 225 1.02 11.76 -8.71
CA ALA A 225 0.31 11.79 -9.99
C ALA A 225 0.75 12.99 -10.86
N GLU A 226 0.77 14.19 -10.28
CA GLU A 226 1.20 15.41 -10.96
C GLU A 226 2.66 15.34 -11.43
N LYS A 227 3.51 14.69 -10.66
CA LYS A 227 4.94 14.48 -11.00
C LYS A 227 5.21 13.21 -11.81
N GLN A 228 4.18 12.42 -12.10
CA GLN A 228 4.29 11.16 -12.84
C GLN A 228 5.29 10.18 -12.20
N LEU A 229 5.12 9.93 -10.91
CA LEU A 229 5.78 8.86 -10.16
C LEU A 229 4.79 7.75 -9.82
N LEU A 230 5.20 6.52 -10.03
CA LEU A 230 4.44 5.33 -9.62
C LEU A 230 4.50 5.16 -8.10
N LEU A 231 3.50 4.51 -7.52
CA LEU A 231 3.45 4.21 -6.09
C LEU A 231 3.27 2.72 -5.84
N ASN A 232 4.02 2.25 -4.85
CA ASN A 232 3.84 1.03 -4.11
C ASN A 232 3.75 1.41 -2.64
N LEU A 233 2.68 1.03 -1.96
CA LEU A 233 2.47 1.33 -0.54
C LEU A 233 2.68 0.07 0.30
N HIS A 234 3.49 0.17 1.35
CA HIS A 234 3.78 -0.90 2.28
C HIS A 234 3.35 -0.54 3.71
N ALA A 235 3.13 -1.55 4.57
CA ALA A 235 2.57 -1.38 5.91
C ALA A 235 1.46 -0.32 5.92
N CYS A 236 0.52 -0.45 5.01
CA CYS A 236 -0.44 0.59 4.64
C CYS A 236 -1.89 0.15 4.91
N THR A 237 -2.83 1.09 4.80
CA THR A 237 -4.26 0.76 4.86
C THR A 237 -4.66 -0.21 3.75
N LYS A 238 -5.72 -0.98 4.00
CA LYS A 238 -6.29 -1.90 3.00
C LYS A 238 -6.71 -1.17 1.71
N PRO A 239 -6.63 -1.82 0.55
CA PRO A 239 -7.21 -1.28 -0.69
C PRO A 239 -8.71 -1.00 -0.55
N THR A 240 -9.14 0.18 -0.98
CA THR A 240 -10.55 0.62 -0.97
C THR A 240 -11.02 1.12 -2.34
N GLY A 241 -10.36 0.66 -3.41
CA GLY A 241 -10.71 0.98 -4.80
C GLY A 241 -10.07 2.28 -5.31
N SER A 242 -9.19 2.91 -4.54
CA SER A 242 -8.55 4.20 -4.88
C SER A 242 -7.74 4.18 -6.19
N ARG A 243 -7.36 3.01 -6.69
CA ARG A 243 -6.68 2.85 -8.00
C ARG A 243 -7.50 3.35 -9.19
N ARG A 244 -8.83 3.40 -9.08
CA ARG A 244 -9.66 4.02 -10.12
C ARG A 244 -9.42 5.52 -10.24
N THR A 245 -9.27 6.20 -9.12
CA THR A 245 -8.97 7.63 -9.06
C THR A 245 -7.49 7.88 -9.35
N TRP A 246 -6.63 7.02 -8.82
CA TRP A 246 -5.17 7.11 -8.86
C TRP A 246 -4.53 5.89 -9.52
N PRO A 247 -4.57 5.75 -10.86
CA PRO A 247 -4.07 4.55 -11.57
C PRO A 247 -2.57 4.27 -11.39
N HIS A 248 -1.80 5.26 -10.94
CA HIS A 248 -0.37 5.12 -10.67
C HIS A 248 -0.06 4.48 -9.29
N LEU A 249 -1.06 4.32 -8.42
CA LEU A 249 -0.98 3.44 -7.27
C LEU A 249 -1.04 2.00 -7.77
N LEU A 250 0.10 1.34 -7.88
CA LEU A 250 0.20 0.00 -8.49
C LEU A 250 -0.25 -1.08 -7.53
N THR A 251 0.31 -1.08 -6.33
CA THR A 251 0.02 -2.08 -5.30
C THR A 251 0.01 -1.46 -3.90
N SER A 252 -0.71 -2.13 -3.01
CA SER A 252 -0.72 -1.86 -1.57
C SER A 252 -0.50 -3.19 -0.87
N GLU A 253 0.58 -3.33 -0.09
CA GLU A 253 0.88 -4.56 0.63
C GLU A 253 -0.32 -4.96 1.51
N ALA A 254 -0.65 -4.17 2.51
CA ALA A 254 -1.81 -4.34 3.40
C ALA A 254 -2.05 -5.81 3.83
N VAL A 255 -1.02 -6.63 3.86
CA VAL A 255 -0.99 -8.04 4.24
C VAL A 255 0.16 -8.27 5.20
N LEU A 256 0.03 -9.30 6.04
CA LEU A 256 1.12 -9.74 6.87
C LEU A 256 1.91 -10.79 6.08
N GLU A 257 3.12 -10.43 5.69
CA GLU A 257 4.00 -11.27 4.87
C GLU A 257 4.96 -12.14 5.71
N ASN A 258 5.55 -13.15 5.09
CA ASN A 258 6.45 -14.11 5.77
C ASN A 258 7.83 -13.53 6.14
N THR A 259 8.20 -12.36 5.67
CA THR A 259 9.54 -11.80 5.93
C THR A 259 9.76 -11.43 7.40
N VAL A 260 8.69 -11.14 8.14
CA VAL A 260 8.75 -10.70 9.53
C VAL A 260 8.47 -11.86 10.50
N PHE A 261 7.72 -12.89 10.07
CA PHE A 261 7.29 -13.98 10.94
C PHE A 261 7.52 -15.33 10.26
N THR A 262 8.46 -16.08 10.75
CA THR A 262 8.85 -17.41 10.21
C THR A 262 7.85 -18.54 10.53
N THR A 263 6.72 -18.24 11.17
CA THR A 263 5.81 -19.26 11.76
C THR A 263 4.39 -19.23 11.22
N PHE A 264 4.10 -18.47 10.16
CA PHE A 264 2.76 -18.53 9.57
C PHE A 264 2.52 -19.86 8.85
N PRO A 265 1.40 -20.54 9.14
CA PRO A 265 1.05 -21.74 8.41
C PRO A 265 0.74 -21.40 6.94
N ASP A 266 0.99 -22.36 6.04
CA ASP A 266 0.73 -22.19 4.59
C ASP A 266 -0.69 -21.71 4.29
N ILE A 267 -1.66 -22.10 5.14
CA ILE A 267 -3.05 -21.66 5.01
C ILE A 267 -3.23 -20.15 5.17
N HIS A 268 -2.37 -19.48 5.96
CA HIS A 268 -2.39 -18.03 6.09
C HIS A 268 -2.05 -17.36 4.76
N ASN A 269 -1.00 -17.84 4.07
CA ASN A 269 -0.56 -17.29 2.79
C ASN A 269 -1.64 -17.44 1.71
N ILE A 270 -2.28 -18.60 1.66
CA ILE A 270 -3.38 -18.87 0.71
C ILE A 270 -4.57 -17.97 1.00
N ASN A 271 -4.98 -17.88 2.27
CA ASN A 271 -6.11 -17.06 2.68
C ASN A 271 -5.84 -15.57 2.45
N SER A 272 -4.64 -15.09 2.76
CA SER A 272 -4.26 -13.70 2.52
C SER A 272 -4.33 -13.34 1.04
N ALA A 273 -3.81 -14.18 0.16
CA ALA A 273 -3.87 -13.97 -1.29
C ALA A 273 -5.32 -13.87 -1.79
N ILE A 274 -6.21 -14.75 -1.31
CA ILE A 274 -7.62 -14.76 -1.70
C ILE A 274 -8.36 -13.53 -1.15
N ILE A 275 -8.26 -13.31 0.17
CA ILE A 275 -9.04 -12.29 0.87
C ILE A 275 -8.59 -10.88 0.44
N ARG A 276 -7.27 -10.66 0.35
CA ARG A 276 -6.71 -9.36 -0.03
C ARG A 276 -6.82 -9.12 -1.52
N GLY A 277 -6.58 -10.14 -2.35
CA GLY A 277 -6.76 -10.06 -3.80
C GLY A 277 -8.19 -9.68 -4.22
N ALA A 278 -9.19 -10.05 -3.43
CA ALA A 278 -10.60 -9.69 -3.70
C ALA A 278 -10.90 -8.19 -3.53
N ILE A 279 -10.04 -7.42 -2.88
CA ILE A 279 -10.28 -5.98 -2.63
C ILE A 279 -9.31 -5.06 -3.39
N GLY A 280 -8.30 -5.60 -4.05
CA GLY A 280 -7.37 -4.80 -4.83
C GLY A 280 -6.02 -5.48 -5.07
N SER A 281 -5.14 -4.79 -5.79
CA SER A 281 -3.78 -5.28 -6.02
C SER A 281 -2.95 -5.17 -4.76
N THR A 282 -2.45 -6.30 -4.32
CA THR A 282 -1.49 -6.41 -3.21
C THR A 282 -0.18 -6.96 -3.74
N ASP A 283 0.91 -6.68 -3.05
CA ASP A 283 2.18 -7.37 -3.19
C ASP A 283 2.42 -8.17 -1.90
N TYR A 284 2.98 -9.34 -2.05
CA TYR A 284 3.18 -10.31 -0.97
C TYR A 284 4.62 -10.83 -1.00
#